data_f0e21a2db1ec94cfe80bf1200f775f50
#
_entry.id   f0e21a2db1ec94cfe80bf1200f775f50
#
_cell.length_a   1.000
_cell.length_b   1.000
_cell.length_c   1.000
_cell.angle_alpha   90.00
_cell.angle_beta   90.00
_cell.angle_gamma   90.00
#
_symmetry.space_group_name_H-M   'P 1'
#
loop_
_entity.id
_entity.type
_entity.pdbx_description
1 polymer ?
#
loop_
_entity_poly.entity_id
_entity_poly.type
_entity_poly.pdbx_seq_one_letter_code
_entity_poly.pdbx_strand_id
1 'polypeptide(L)'
;MKNLKENRNTFPNWMYCKKTEIDLSKSGTGLFPGAFYMNRHVKRVILPDYADTVPANMFKGCINLKEVTLPMDPDIGESAFEGCKSLTDIHIPLCVGSIAANAFRGCKESIRFHSDSPIINPERLKQHIEKELGHSIGLYDISGNLVESTD
;
A
#
# COMPACT_ATOMS: atom_id res chain seq x y z
N MET A 1 18.92 -19.51 -7.97
CA MET A 1 18.06 -18.77 -7.02
C MET A 1 18.74 -18.76 -5.67
N LYS A 2 19.37 -17.65 -5.30
CA LYS A 2 19.93 -17.56 -3.95
C LYS A 2 18.79 -17.53 -2.95
N ASN A 3 18.76 -18.49 -2.05
CA ASN A 3 17.80 -18.61 -0.97
C ASN A 3 17.85 -17.36 -0.10
N LEU A 4 16.75 -16.65 0.05
CA LEU A 4 16.60 -15.50 0.96
C LEU A 4 16.83 -15.88 2.44
N LYS A 5 17.13 -17.16 2.72
CA LYS A 5 17.37 -17.68 4.07
C LYS A 5 18.83 -17.58 4.54
N GLU A 6 19.77 -17.22 3.68
CA GLU A 6 21.20 -17.34 4.02
C GLU A 6 21.84 -16.11 4.66
N ASN A 7 21.11 -15.02 4.82
CA ASN A 7 21.68 -13.84 5.47
C ASN A 7 20.76 -13.30 6.57
N ARG A 8 20.86 -13.88 7.75
CA ARG A 8 20.07 -13.50 8.93
C ARG A 8 20.34 -12.06 9.43
N ASN A 9 21.31 -11.37 8.86
CA ASN A 9 21.75 -10.03 9.29
C ASN A 9 21.62 -8.95 8.21
N THR A 10 21.12 -9.26 7.01
CA THR A 10 20.89 -8.27 5.97
C THR A 10 19.42 -8.24 5.63
N PHE A 11 18.81 -7.07 5.70
CA PHE A 11 17.48 -6.85 5.17
C PHE A 11 17.46 -7.26 3.70
N PRO A 12 16.41 -7.97 3.23
CA PRO A 12 16.30 -8.31 1.83
C PRO A 12 16.39 -7.03 1.01
N ASN A 13 17.30 -7.00 0.05
CA ASN A 13 17.52 -5.82 -0.78
C ASN A 13 16.50 -5.75 -1.90
N TRP A 14 15.25 -5.46 -1.54
CA TRP A 14 14.14 -5.35 -2.48
C TRP A 14 14.26 -4.18 -3.45
N MET A 15 15.11 -3.20 -3.13
CA MET A 15 15.38 -2.09 -4.05
C MET A 15 15.91 -2.55 -5.41
N TYR A 16 16.67 -3.64 -5.43
CA TYR A 16 17.25 -4.22 -6.66
C TYR A 16 16.54 -5.47 -7.14
N CYS A 17 15.42 -5.83 -6.53
CA CYS A 17 14.62 -6.96 -6.98
C CYS A 17 14.02 -6.69 -8.35
N LYS A 18 14.23 -7.62 -9.30
CA LYS A 18 13.71 -7.49 -10.67
C LYS A 18 12.34 -8.15 -10.88
N LYS A 19 11.75 -8.71 -9.83
CA LYS A 19 10.41 -9.29 -9.90
C LYS A 19 9.37 -8.21 -10.11
N THR A 20 8.37 -8.51 -10.92
CA THR A 20 7.23 -7.61 -11.15
C THR A 20 6.11 -7.80 -10.13
N GLU A 21 5.96 -9.01 -9.60
CA GLU A 21 4.98 -9.34 -8.57
C GLU A 21 5.69 -9.90 -7.33
N ILE A 22 5.35 -9.36 -6.17
CA ILE A 22 5.95 -9.74 -4.88
C ILE A 22 4.83 -10.00 -3.89
N ASP A 23 4.78 -11.21 -3.37
CA ASP A 23 3.86 -11.62 -2.32
C ASP A 23 4.62 -11.80 -1.00
N LEU A 24 4.39 -10.89 -0.06
CA LEU A 24 4.96 -10.90 1.27
C LEU A 24 3.98 -11.40 2.33
N SER A 25 2.79 -11.85 1.94
CA SER A 25 1.72 -12.26 2.88
C SER A 25 2.16 -13.36 3.84
N LYS A 26 3.08 -14.22 3.41
CA LYS A 26 3.65 -15.32 4.21
C LYS A 26 5.11 -15.09 4.59
N SER A 27 5.62 -13.90 4.35
CA SER A 27 7.00 -13.54 4.71
C SER A 27 7.10 -13.33 6.22
N GLY A 28 8.00 -14.03 6.87
CA GLY A 28 8.34 -13.76 8.27
C GLY A 28 9.22 -12.52 8.46
N THR A 29 9.47 -11.77 7.40
CA THR A 29 10.34 -10.58 7.42
C THR A 29 9.50 -9.33 7.72
N GLY A 30 9.94 -8.54 8.68
CA GLY A 30 9.34 -7.24 8.95
C GLY A 30 9.53 -6.25 7.79
N LEU A 31 8.62 -5.29 7.70
CA LEU A 31 8.75 -4.18 6.77
C LEU A 31 9.72 -3.14 7.34
N PHE A 32 10.46 -2.44 6.48
CA PHE A 32 11.41 -1.42 6.91
C PHE A 32 11.39 -0.22 5.97
N PRO A 33 11.80 0.98 6.46
CA PRO A 33 11.81 2.20 5.64
C PRO A 33 12.65 2.03 4.38
N GLY A 34 12.12 2.52 3.27
CA GLY A 34 12.81 2.50 1.98
C GLY A 34 13.01 1.13 1.35
N ALA A 35 12.31 0.08 1.82
CA ALA A 35 12.54 -1.30 1.37
C ALA A 35 12.53 -1.48 -0.15
N PHE A 36 11.61 -0.81 -0.86
CA PHE A 36 11.50 -0.82 -2.33
C PHE A 36 11.86 0.52 -2.96
N TYR A 37 12.52 1.39 -2.23
CA TYR A 37 12.86 2.73 -2.71
C TYR A 37 13.43 2.72 -4.13
N MET A 38 12.78 3.45 -5.05
CA MET A 38 13.17 3.59 -6.46
C MET A 38 13.19 2.29 -7.27
N ASN A 39 12.54 1.21 -6.78
CA ASN A 39 12.41 -0.02 -7.55
C ASN A 39 11.50 0.21 -8.77
N ARG A 40 12.05 0.04 -9.98
CA ARG A 40 11.36 0.27 -11.25
C ARG A 40 10.72 -0.99 -11.85
N HIS A 41 10.92 -2.14 -11.23
CA HIS A 41 10.44 -3.42 -11.77
C HIS A 41 9.11 -3.85 -11.16
N VAL A 42 8.90 -3.57 -9.88
CA VAL A 42 7.71 -4.00 -9.15
C VAL A 42 6.46 -3.32 -9.70
N LYS A 43 5.43 -4.15 -9.96
CA LYS A 43 4.11 -3.71 -10.44
C LYS A 43 2.99 -4.04 -9.47
N ARG A 44 3.14 -5.11 -8.71
CA ARG A 44 2.16 -5.59 -7.73
C ARG A 44 2.85 -6.10 -6.48
N VAL A 45 2.37 -5.67 -5.32
CA VAL A 45 2.86 -6.13 -4.01
C VAL A 45 1.69 -6.49 -3.12
N ILE A 46 1.78 -7.64 -2.46
CA ILE A 46 0.90 -8.02 -1.36
C ILE A 46 1.72 -7.93 -0.08
N LEU A 47 1.32 -7.04 0.82
CA LEU A 47 1.98 -6.84 2.11
C LEU A 47 1.47 -7.85 3.14
N PRO A 48 2.27 -8.17 4.17
CA PRO A 48 1.86 -9.07 5.23
C PRO A 48 0.72 -8.45 6.05
N ASP A 49 -0.29 -9.25 6.39
CA ASP A 49 -1.49 -8.80 7.10
C ASP A 49 -1.21 -8.35 8.54
N TYR A 50 -0.17 -8.87 9.19
CA TYR A 50 0.21 -8.56 10.56
C TYR A 50 1.02 -7.26 10.73
N ALA A 51 1.44 -6.60 9.64
CA ALA A 51 2.25 -5.40 9.76
C ALA A 51 1.41 -4.21 10.26
N ASP A 52 1.88 -3.53 11.28
CA ASP A 52 1.20 -2.37 11.87
C ASP A 52 1.42 -1.08 11.08
N THR A 53 2.42 -1.07 10.24
CA THR A 53 2.81 0.12 9.47
C THR A 53 3.25 -0.25 8.06
N VAL A 54 2.94 0.62 7.10
CA VAL A 54 3.69 0.72 5.85
C VAL A 54 4.76 1.79 6.09
N PRO A 55 6.03 1.41 6.21
CA PRO A 55 7.08 2.34 6.66
C PRO A 55 7.32 3.51 5.72
N ALA A 56 7.94 4.57 6.26
CA ALA A 56 8.33 5.74 5.48
C ALA A 56 9.18 5.36 4.27
N ASN A 57 8.92 6.01 3.14
CA ASN A 57 9.66 5.85 1.88
C ASN A 57 9.66 4.43 1.29
N MET A 58 8.85 3.50 1.81
CA MET A 58 8.92 2.09 1.42
C MET A 58 8.82 1.88 -0.09
N PHE A 59 7.90 2.58 -0.74
CA PHE A 59 7.67 2.51 -2.20
C PHE A 59 7.95 3.84 -2.91
N LYS A 60 8.64 4.77 -2.26
CA LYS A 60 8.95 6.06 -2.88
C LYS A 60 9.68 5.88 -4.20
N GLY A 61 9.15 6.46 -5.26
CA GLY A 61 9.73 6.38 -6.60
C GLY A 61 9.55 5.05 -7.32
N CYS A 62 8.67 4.18 -6.84
CA CYS A 62 8.28 2.95 -7.56
C CYS A 62 7.35 3.30 -8.72
N ILE A 63 7.91 3.82 -9.80
CA ILE A 63 7.15 4.44 -10.92
C ILE A 63 6.27 3.45 -11.70
N ASN A 64 6.52 2.14 -11.60
CA ASN A 64 5.76 1.10 -12.28
C ASN A 64 4.82 0.32 -11.36
N LEU A 65 4.82 0.63 -10.06
CA LEU A 65 3.89 0.02 -9.10
C LEU A 65 2.46 0.42 -9.45
N LYS A 66 1.61 -0.58 -9.69
CA LYS A 66 0.21 -0.40 -10.11
C LYS A 66 -0.79 -0.80 -9.04
N GLU A 67 -0.48 -1.83 -8.27
CA GLU A 67 -1.41 -2.44 -7.32
C GLU A 67 -0.71 -2.84 -6.02
N VAL A 68 -1.31 -2.49 -4.90
CA VAL A 68 -0.84 -2.85 -3.55
C VAL A 68 -2.00 -3.39 -2.73
N THR A 69 -1.76 -4.51 -2.05
CA THR A 69 -2.64 -4.99 -0.98
C THR A 69 -2.00 -4.61 0.35
N LEU A 70 -2.70 -3.80 1.13
CA LEU A 70 -2.25 -3.31 2.44
C LEU A 70 -2.34 -4.42 3.51
N PRO A 71 -1.64 -4.26 4.65
CA PRO A 71 -1.92 -5.02 5.87
C PRO A 71 -3.35 -4.81 6.38
N MET A 72 -3.73 -5.50 7.46
CA MET A 72 -5.11 -5.47 7.97
C MET A 72 -5.56 -4.10 8.49
N ASP A 73 -4.68 -3.39 9.20
CA ASP A 73 -4.99 -2.06 9.76
C ASP A 73 -3.70 -1.26 9.97
N PRO A 74 -3.01 -0.87 8.89
CA PRO A 74 -1.72 -0.21 9.00
C PRO A 74 -1.85 1.31 9.12
N ASP A 75 -0.88 1.92 9.80
CA ASP A 75 -0.55 3.32 9.57
C ASP A 75 0.30 3.45 8.30
N ILE A 76 0.02 4.44 7.49
CA ILE A 76 0.79 4.73 6.27
C ILE A 76 1.81 5.83 6.56
N GLY A 77 3.08 5.47 6.47
CA GLY A 77 4.19 6.35 6.80
C GLY A 77 4.43 7.46 5.79
N GLU A 78 5.28 8.40 6.18
CA GLU A 78 5.67 9.55 5.37
C GLU A 78 6.30 9.11 4.05
N SER A 79 5.81 9.67 2.94
CA SER A 79 6.30 9.39 1.59
C SER A 79 6.27 7.90 1.19
N ALA A 80 5.47 7.08 1.87
CA ALA A 80 5.44 5.64 1.64
C ALA A 80 5.18 5.26 0.17
N PHE A 81 4.33 6.02 -0.51
CA PHE A 81 4.00 5.85 -1.93
C PHE A 81 4.31 7.09 -2.78
N GLU A 82 5.14 8.00 -2.28
CA GLU A 82 5.47 9.22 -3.00
C GLU A 82 6.09 8.91 -4.36
N GLY A 83 5.54 9.53 -5.41
CA GLY A 83 6.04 9.35 -6.76
C GLY A 83 5.68 8.01 -7.42
N CYS A 84 4.76 7.24 -6.86
CA CYS A 84 4.21 6.04 -7.49
C CYS A 84 3.25 6.43 -8.62
N LYS A 85 3.80 6.87 -9.74
CA LYS A 85 3.04 7.47 -10.86
C LYS A 85 2.09 6.53 -11.59
N SER A 86 2.29 5.22 -11.46
CA SER A 86 1.44 4.19 -12.09
C SER A 86 0.43 3.57 -11.14
N LEU A 87 0.42 3.96 -9.87
CA LEU A 87 -0.46 3.37 -8.84
C LEU A 87 -1.91 3.70 -9.14
N THR A 88 -2.71 2.66 -9.34
CA THR A 88 -4.14 2.77 -9.70
C THR A 88 -5.07 2.06 -8.73
N ASP A 89 -4.59 1.04 -8.02
CA ASP A 89 -5.43 0.20 -7.17
C ASP A 89 -4.76 -0.09 -5.83
N ILE A 90 -5.47 0.21 -4.74
CA ILE A 90 -5.05 -0.12 -3.37
C ILE A 90 -6.15 -0.95 -2.71
N HIS A 91 -5.80 -2.17 -2.31
CA HIS A 91 -6.69 -3.08 -1.60
C HIS A 91 -6.53 -2.93 -0.10
N ILE A 92 -7.67 -2.78 0.59
CA ILE A 92 -7.75 -2.59 2.03
C ILE A 92 -8.48 -3.81 2.62
N PRO A 93 -7.75 -4.81 3.16
CA PRO A 93 -8.36 -6.04 3.68
C PRO A 93 -9.29 -5.81 4.87
N LEU A 94 -9.00 -4.85 5.73
CA LEU A 94 -9.84 -4.52 6.87
C LEU A 94 -10.04 -3.01 7.00
N CYS A 95 -9.01 -2.29 7.41
CA CYS A 95 -9.09 -0.88 7.76
C CYS A 95 -7.75 -0.19 7.47
N VAL A 96 -7.69 1.10 7.64
CA VAL A 96 -6.47 1.91 7.58
C VAL A 96 -6.46 2.84 8.79
N GLY A 97 -5.33 2.94 9.46
CA GLY A 97 -5.11 3.90 10.55
C GLY A 97 -4.81 5.30 10.02
N SER A 98 -3.77 5.93 10.52
CA SER A 98 -3.33 7.25 10.05
C SER A 98 -2.65 7.17 8.68
N ILE A 99 -2.78 8.23 7.91
CA ILE A 99 -2.08 8.40 6.64
C ILE A 99 -1.28 9.69 6.71
N ALA A 100 0.04 9.60 6.59
CA ALA A 100 0.89 10.78 6.59
C ALA A 100 0.55 11.70 5.41
N ALA A 101 0.64 13.00 5.61
CA ALA A 101 0.15 14.01 4.66
C ALA A 101 0.75 13.92 3.24
N ASN A 102 1.97 13.41 3.12
CA ASN A 102 2.68 13.28 1.85
C ASN A 102 2.85 11.82 1.39
N ALA A 103 2.12 10.88 2.02
CA ALA A 103 2.22 9.45 1.71
C ALA A 103 2.00 9.15 0.22
N PHE A 104 1.07 9.85 -0.42
CA PHE A 104 0.71 9.68 -1.83
C PHE A 104 1.10 10.87 -2.72
N ARG A 105 2.01 11.72 -2.26
CA ARG A 105 2.46 12.87 -3.05
C ARG A 105 3.04 12.43 -4.39
N GLY A 106 2.59 13.07 -5.48
CA GLY A 106 3.04 12.74 -6.83
C GLY A 106 2.44 11.46 -7.42
N CYS A 107 1.46 10.84 -6.73
CA CYS A 107 0.62 9.80 -7.29
C CYS A 107 -0.50 10.40 -8.16
N LYS A 108 -1.17 9.54 -8.94
CA LYS A 108 -2.40 9.94 -9.65
C LYS A 108 -3.52 10.22 -8.66
N GLU A 109 -4.34 11.23 -8.94
CA GLU A 109 -5.56 11.49 -8.15
C GLU A 109 -6.64 10.42 -8.33
N SER A 110 -6.55 9.65 -9.42
CA SER A 110 -7.52 8.61 -9.79
C SER A 110 -7.26 7.23 -9.17
N ILE A 111 -6.55 7.16 -8.04
CA ILE A 111 -6.35 5.89 -7.33
C ILE A 111 -7.71 5.34 -6.89
N ARG A 112 -7.95 4.07 -7.19
CA ARG A 112 -9.11 3.33 -6.72
C ARG A 112 -8.75 2.60 -5.43
N PHE A 113 -9.46 2.92 -4.35
CA PHE A 113 -9.37 2.18 -3.09
C PHE A 113 -10.44 1.10 -3.07
N HIS A 114 -10.08 -0.10 -2.67
CA HIS A 114 -10.99 -1.25 -2.61
C HIS A 114 -11.14 -1.70 -1.16
N SER A 115 -12.36 -1.61 -0.63
CA SER A 115 -12.69 -2.18 0.68
C SER A 115 -13.01 -3.66 0.51
N ASP A 116 -12.09 -4.53 0.90
CA ASP A 116 -12.23 -5.97 0.77
C ASP A 116 -12.83 -6.62 2.05
N SER A 117 -13.23 -5.82 3.02
CA SER A 117 -13.82 -6.30 4.27
C SER A 117 -15.35 -6.37 4.20
N PRO A 118 -15.95 -7.53 4.53
CA PRO A 118 -17.40 -7.63 4.65
C PRO A 118 -17.97 -7.06 5.95
N ILE A 119 -17.11 -6.73 6.93
CA ILE A 119 -17.52 -6.31 8.27
C ILE A 119 -17.33 -4.81 8.53
N ILE A 120 -16.57 -4.12 7.70
CA ILE A 120 -16.33 -2.69 7.82
C ILE A 120 -17.36 -1.92 6.99
N ASN A 121 -17.97 -0.89 7.59
CA ASN A 121 -18.84 0.02 6.87
C ASN A 121 -18.03 0.83 5.86
N PRO A 122 -18.26 0.67 4.55
CA PRO A 122 -17.42 1.30 3.53
C PRO A 122 -17.57 2.83 3.49
N GLU A 123 -18.72 3.40 3.85
CA GLU A 123 -18.90 4.85 3.91
C GLU A 123 -18.03 5.47 5.01
N ARG A 124 -17.96 4.84 6.18
CA ARG A 124 -17.08 5.27 7.27
C ARG A 124 -15.61 5.17 6.90
N LEU A 125 -15.22 4.08 6.24
CA LEU A 125 -13.86 3.91 5.75
C LEU A 125 -13.49 5.01 4.75
N LYS A 126 -14.39 5.31 3.80
CA LYS A 126 -14.20 6.39 2.83
C LYS A 126 -14.01 7.74 3.51
N GLN A 127 -14.91 8.10 4.44
CA GLN A 127 -14.82 9.35 5.19
C GLN A 127 -13.50 9.47 5.96
N HIS A 128 -13.04 8.37 6.56
CA HIS A 128 -11.76 8.34 7.27
C HIS A 128 -10.59 8.60 6.32
N ILE A 129 -10.52 7.88 5.20
CA ILE A 129 -9.43 8.05 4.22
C ILE A 129 -9.44 9.47 3.64
N GLU A 130 -10.61 10.00 3.27
CA GLU A 130 -10.74 11.37 2.75
C GLU A 130 -10.31 12.42 3.77
N LYS A 131 -10.61 12.20 5.05
CA LYS A 131 -10.14 13.06 6.14
C LYS A 131 -8.62 13.05 6.25
N GLU A 132 -8.00 11.87 6.22
CA GLU A 132 -6.54 11.71 6.32
C GLU A 132 -5.82 12.31 5.11
N LEU A 133 -6.37 12.13 3.91
CA LEU A 133 -5.79 12.64 2.66
C LEU A 133 -6.11 14.11 2.37
N GLY A 134 -7.20 14.63 2.92
CA GLY A 134 -7.64 16.00 2.67
C GLY A 134 -8.33 16.23 1.32
N HIS A 135 -8.73 15.17 0.62
CA HIS A 135 -9.45 15.24 -0.65
C HIS A 135 -10.34 14.01 -0.87
N SER A 136 -11.28 14.12 -1.80
CA SER A 136 -12.18 13.03 -2.16
C SER A 136 -11.46 11.90 -2.88
N ILE A 137 -11.92 10.67 -2.65
CA ILE A 137 -11.39 9.46 -3.27
C ILE A 137 -12.49 8.61 -3.90
N GLY A 138 -12.12 7.73 -4.83
CA GLY A 138 -12.94 6.60 -5.25
C GLY A 138 -12.71 5.41 -4.31
N LEU A 139 -13.74 5.00 -3.59
CA LEU A 139 -13.74 3.76 -2.81
C LEU A 139 -14.76 2.80 -3.41
N TYR A 140 -14.35 1.56 -3.58
CA TYR A 140 -15.20 0.46 -4.06
C TYR A 140 -15.43 -0.54 -2.93
N ASP A 141 -16.66 -0.99 -2.78
CA ASP A 141 -17.01 -2.02 -1.79
C ASP A 141 -16.57 -3.42 -2.23
N ILE A 142 -16.79 -4.41 -1.37
CA ILE A 142 -16.42 -5.82 -1.63
C ILE A 142 -17.12 -6.40 -2.87
N SER A 143 -18.25 -5.82 -3.28
CA SER A 143 -18.99 -6.22 -4.49
C SER A 143 -18.52 -5.46 -5.74
N GLY A 144 -17.55 -4.53 -5.59
CA GLY A 144 -17.02 -3.72 -6.67
C GLY A 144 -17.87 -2.49 -7.01
N ASN A 145 -18.83 -2.12 -6.15
CA ASN A 145 -19.64 -0.92 -6.35
C ASN A 145 -18.94 0.32 -5.80
N LEU A 146 -19.04 1.41 -6.52
CA LEU A 146 -18.54 2.71 -6.04
C LEU A 146 -19.34 3.15 -4.81
N VAL A 147 -18.63 3.43 -3.73
CA VAL A 147 -19.22 3.95 -2.48
C VAL A 147 -19.43 5.45 -2.63
N GLU A 148 -20.68 5.86 -2.65
CA GLU A 148 -21.03 7.28 -2.71
C GLU A 148 -20.80 7.96 -1.36
N SER A 149 -20.48 9.25 -1.39
CA SER A 149 -20.39 10.04 -0.17
C SER A 149 -21.81 10.36 0.29
N THR A 150 -22.13 9.96 1.50
CA THR A 150 -23.34 10.46 2.16
C THR A 150 -23.04 11.87 2.70
N ASP A 151 -23.72 12.83 2.16
CA ASP A 151 -23.67 14.22 2.66
C ASP A 151 -24.21 14.31 4.09
#